data_957411a6a5fdd224814ec9aa3b620ebd
#
_entry.id   957411a6a5fdd224814ec9aa3b620ebd
#
_cell.length_a   1.000
_cell.length_b   1.000
_cell.length_c   1.000
_cell.angle_alpha   90.00
_cell.angle_beta   90.00
_cell.angle_gamma   90.00
#
_symmetry.space_group_name_H-M   'P 1'
#
loop_
_entity.id
_entity.type
_entity.pdbx_description
1 polymer ?
#
loop_
_entity_poly.entity_id
_entity_poly.type
_entity_poly.pdbx_seq_one_letter_code
_entity_poly.pdbx_strand_id
1 'polypeptide(L)'
;MSPQNIPYFLDKAKSYLLEIVVPKANEIDESPDALFEALRDLGKLDLLALKVPKRWNGKGVSEVDYSNFQEVVARYSGALAFLQTQHQSAGGILVAGNNSTLVEEYLPRMGSGEVLLGVGFSHLRRRGKPIITAKSVPGGYQFDGIVPWITGFGCFQEFVIAATLPSGDAVFGIAPFQNMEQAGGGEITFTPPALLAAMNSTNTVSATLNCWFLPEELVVSIKPPGWIHENDKKKILGATFLATGCAFAGLDVIQKAFEKKSLSFINDAFNSLEAELNNCRSAIRKEGQHKVEFRQKLQLRAWAIDLTTRIAHAAVTVSSGTANYSHHAAQRVYREALMFTVTGQSSAIMEATLRRLTRSFSSVEEEVVRKTILKPKIPHQISYSRVIDLSHIIDTNIPQWEGDPPVEFEKVADLERDGYYLRQFSLGEHSATHINAPISFHGDGMGIDKYRAESLVAPAVVIDIRSSTEIDPDYVLSIADIQAWENKYGVISNGCVVLLRTGWEKKWNDKKAFFNKDIRGSMHFPGFGVDAIQLLIQKRNIGGIGIDTHGVDGGKDTTFSINRLILDKPRIVLENLTNLEQLPPNKITLVIGILKLREGSGCPVGVLALV
;
A
#
# COMPACT_ATOMS: atom_id res chain seq x y z
N MET A 1 21.35 8.01 -11.78
CA MET A 1 21.33 8.46 -10.36
C MET A 1 22.76 8.78 -9.96
N SER A 2 23.04 10.02 -9.57
CA SER A 2 24.34 10.41 -9.01
C SER A 2 24.63 9.57 -7.76
N PRO A 3 25.89 9.19 -7.47
CA PRO A 3 26.22 8.47 -6.25
C PRO A 3 25.83 9.34 -5.06
N GLN A 4 24.77 8.92 -4.33
CA GLN A 4 24.43 9.54 -3.04
C GLN A 4 25.64 9.31 -2.14
N ASN A 5 26.17 10.38 -1.54
CA ASN A 5 27.20 10.31 -0.50
C ASN A 5 26.63 9.47 0.66
N ILE A 6 27.00 8.19 0.73
CA ILE A 6 26.60 7.30 1.83
C ILE A 6 27.28 7.83 3.08
N PRO A 7 26.56 8.05 4.20
CA PRO A 7 27.19 8.54 5.43
C PRO A 7 28.27 7.55 5.91
N TYR A 8 29.45 8.06 6.26
CA TYR A 8 30.62 7.29 6.66
C TYR A 8 30.33 6.21 7.73
N PHE A 9 29.45 6.50 8.68
CA PHE A 9 29.08 5.52 9.72
C PHE A 9 28.34 4.31 9.12
N LEU A 10 27.57 4.50 8.04
CA LEU A 10 26.80 3.44 7.39
C LEU A 10 27.72 2.51 6.59
N ASP A 11 28.76 3.06 5.93
CA ASP A 11 29.79 2.26 5.27
C ASP A 11 30.58 1.42 6.29
N LYS A 12 30.97 2.03 7.41
CA LYS A 12 31.65 1.34 8.51
C LYS A 12 30.80 0.19 9.07
N ALA A 13 29.50 0.44 9.30
CA ALA A 13 28.57 -0.59 9.73
C ALA A 13 28.48 -1.72 8.70
N LYS A 14 28.36 -1.38 7.41
CA LYS A 14 28.20 -2.35 6.33
C LYS A 14 29.44 -3.25 6.18
N SER A 15 30.65 -2.70 6.27
CA SER A 15 31.89 -3.49 6.23
C SER A 15 31.93 -4.50 7.38
N TYR A 16 31.68 -4.05 8.61
CA TYR A 16 31.60 -4.94 9.77
C TYR A 16 30.56 -6.06 9.58
N LEU A 17 29.35 -5.69 9.13
CA LEU A 17 28.27 -6.65 8.95
C LEU A 17 28.61 -7.69 7.89
N LEU A 18 29.23 -7.30 6.78
CA LEU A 18 29.62 -8.22 5.70
C LEU A 18 30.76 -9.14 6.10
N GLU A 19 31.77 -8.61 6.76
CA GLU A 19 33.00 -9.34 7.05
C GLU A 19 32.87 -10.24 8.29
N ILE A 20 32.13 -9.82 9.32
CA ILE A 20 32.06 -10.49 10.61
C ILE A 20 30.68 -11.12 10.86
N VAL A 21 29.58 -10.39 10.63
CA VAL A 21 28.24 -10.86 11.00
C VAL A 21 27.69 -11.88 10.00
N VAL A 22 27.86 -11.65 8.69
CA VAL A 22 27.31 -12.56 7.66
C VAL A 22 27.83 -13.99 7.78
N PRO A 23 29.13 -14.24 7.97
CA PRO A 23 29.63 -15.61 8.15
C PRO A 23 29.07 -16.31 9.38
N LYS A 24 28.74 -15.58 10.44
CA LYS A 24 28.25 -16.08 11.73
C LYS A 24 26.72 -15.86 11.91
N ALA A 25 25.98 -15.48 10.89
CA ALA A 25 24.60 -15.03 11.05
C ALA A 25 23.66 -16.08 11.68
N ASN A 26 23.86 -17.38 11.39
CA ASN A 26 23.08 -18.45 12.00
C ASN A 26 23.50 -18.69 13.46
N GLU A 27 24.81 -18.63 13.76
CA GLU A 27 25.32 -18.71 15.13
C GLU A 27 24.79 -17.55 15.99
N ILE A 28 24.78 -16.34 15.44
CA ILE A 28 24.22 -15.13 16.09
C ILE A 28 22.69 -15.28 16.35
N ASP A 29 21.94 -16.00 15.52
CA ASP A 29 20.50 -16.28 15.74
C ASP A 29 20.27 -17.27 16.91
N GLU A 30 21.21 -18.18 17.17
CA GLU A 30 21.05 -19.27 18.13
C GLU A 30 21.81 -19.05 19.45
N SER A 31 23.02 -18.45 19.41
CA SER A 31 23.90 -18.25 20.54
C SER A 31 23.83 -16.86 21.14
N PRO A 32 23.40 -16.71 22.41
CA PRO A 32 23.45 -15.43 23.12
C PRO A 32 24.84 -14.81 23.16
N ASP A 33 25.88 -15.58 23.38
CA ASP A 33 27.24 -15.07 23.46
C ASP A 33 27.70 -14.47 22.14
N ALA A 34 27.44 -15.15 21.00
CA ALA A 34 27.75 -14.64 19.67
C ALA A 34 26.96 -13.35 19.34
N LEU A 35 25.71 -13.29 19.74
CA LEU A 35 24.88 -12.09 19.55
C LEU A 35 25.38 -10.93 20.41
N PHE A 36 25.71 -11.17 21.66
CA PHE A 36 26.19 -10.12 22.59
C PHE A 36 27.59 -9.63 22.19
N GLU A 37 28.44 -10.49 21.63
CA GLU A 37 29.72 -10.08 21.03
C GLU A 37 29.46 -9.15 19.84
N ALA A 38 28.55 -9.51 18.93
CA ALA A 38 28.20 -8.69 17.78
C ALA A 38 27.61 -7.33 18.18
N LEU A 39 26.81 -7.27 19.25
CA LEU A 39 26.30 -6.01 19.79
C LEU A 39 27.43 -5.14 20.37
N ARG A 40 28.36 -5.72 21.15
CA ARG A 40 29.51 -5.00 21.70
C ARG A 40 30.40 -4.44 20.59
N ASP A 41 30.55 -5.16 19.49
CA ASP A 41 31.32 -4.68 18.35
C ASP A 41 30.64 -3.48 17.66
N LEU A 42 29.31 -3.46 17.56
CA LEU A 42 28.58 -2.24 17.15
C LEU A 42 28.86 -1.08 18.11
N GLY A 43 28.98 -1.33 19.40
CA GLY A 43 29.40 -0.35 20.41
C GLY A 43 30.82 0.18 20.16
N LYS A 44 31.83 -0.70 19.93
CA LYS A 44 33.20 -0.30 19.57
C LYS A 44 33.26 0.55 18.31
N LEU A 45 32.27 0.41 17.42
CA LEU A 45 32.09 1.25 16.23
C LEU A 45 31.29 2.53 16.52
N ASP A 46 30.84 2.72 17.77
CA ASP A 46 30.03 3.85 18.23
C ASP A 46 28.69 3.97 17.43
N LEU A 47 27.99 2.84 17.26
CA LEU A 47 26.76 2.73 16.45
C LEU A 47 25.50 2.45 17.29
N LEU A 48 25.58 2.50 18.63
CA LEU A 48 24.45 2.13 19.49
C LEU A 48 23.61 3.33 19.98
N ALA A 49 24.02 4.60 19.68
CA ALA A 49 23.29 5.81 20.03
C ALA A 49 23.08 6.74 18.83
N LEU A 50 22.60 6.17 17.71
CA LEU A 50 22.53 6.90 16.43
C LEU A 50 21.61 8.12 16.47
N LYS A 51 20.45 8.02 17.13
CA LYS A 51 19.48 9.12 17.24
C LYS A 51 19.70 10.03 18.44
N VAL A 52 20.58 9.65 19.37
CA VAL A 52 20.96 10.51 20.49
C VAL A 52 21.67 11.75 19.96
N PRO A 53 21.31 12.96 20.41
CA PRO A 53 21.98 14.19 20.00
C PRO A 53 23.49 14.22 20.27
N LYS A 54 24.24 14.88 19.41
CA LYS A 54 25.71 15.00 19.49
C LYS A 54 26.20 15.58 20.82
N ARG A 55 25.42 16.46 21.46
CA ARG A 55 25.75 17.05 22.77
C ARG A 55 25.88 16.00 23.89
N TRP A 56 25.33 14.81 23.69
CA TRP A 56 25.44 13.65 24.58
C TRP A 56 26.18 12.48 23.91
N ASN A 57 27.20 12.77 23.13
CA ASN A 57 28.05 11.81 22.41
C ASN A 57 27.32 10.89 21.44
N GLY A 58 26.04 11.15 21.13
CA GLY A 58 25.32 10.41 20.09
C GLY A 58 25.68 10.90 18.69
N LYS A 59 25.24 10.21 17.66
CA LYS A 59 25.48 10.59 16.26
C LYS A 59 24.54 11.69 15.76
N GLY A 60 23.33 11.81 16.32
CA GLY A 60 22.30 12.76 15.88
C GLY A 60 21.91 12.57 14.41
N VAL A 61 21.84 11.33 13.93
CA VAL A 61 21.55 11.04 12.53
C VAL A 61 20.09 11.35 12.18
N SER A 62 19.83 11.57 10.88
CA SER A 62 18.48 11.75 10.37
C SER A 62 17.63 10.48 10.50
N GLU A 63 16.30 10.62 10.48
CA GLU A 63 15.39 9.46 10.45
C GLU A 63 15.63 8.56 9.22
N VAL A 64 16.03 9.15 8.10
CA VAL A 64 16.35 8.42 6.87
C VAL A 64 17.60 7.57 7.07
N ASP A 65 18.66 8.15 7.63
CA ASP A 65 19.93 7.44 7.86
C ASP A 65 19.77 6.36 8.93
N TYR A 66 19.00 6.65 9.98
CA TYR A 66 18.63 5.64 10.99
C TYR A 66 17.87 4.47 10.38
N SER A 67 16.91 4.76 9.52
CA SER A 67 16.13 3.74 8.82
C SER A 67 17.00 2.89 7.89
N ASN A 68 17.94 3.50 7.19
CA ASN A 68 18.91 2.79 6.35
C ASN A 68 19.80 1.86 7.19
N PHE A 69 20.24 2.31 8.35
CA PHE A 69 21.01 1.48 9.29
C PHE A 69 20.20 0.27 9.77
N GLN A 70 18.94 0.48 10.20
CA GLN A 70 18.06 -0.61 10.62
C GLN A 70 17.87 -1.66 9.52
N GLU A 71 17.65 -1.20 8.30
CA GLU A 71 17.46 -2.07 7.14
C GLU A 71 18.71 -2.88 6.82
N VAL A 72 19.90 -2.26 6.87
CA VAL A 72 21.17 -2.92 6.60
C VAL A 72 21.49 -3.96 7.68
N VAL A 73 21.32 -3.64 8.96
CA VAL A 73 21.55 -4.63 10.04
C VAL A 73 20.60 -5.81 9.92
N ALA A 74 19.30 -5.54 9.64
CA ALA A 74 18.31 -6.60 9.50
C ALA A 74 18.52 -7.49 8.27
N ARG A 75 19.16 -6.99 7.20
CA ARG A 75 19.55 -7.80 6.05
C ARG A 75 20.56 -8.89 6.42
N TYR A 76 21.47 -8.59 7.33
CA TYR A 76 22.57 -9.49 7.65
C TYR A 76 22.34 -10.32 8.92
N SER A 77 21.59 -9.78 9.89
CA SER A 77 21.16 -10.52 11.09
C SER A 77 19.91 -9.89 11.71
N GLY A 78 18.81 -10.62 11.69
CA GLY A 78 17.57 -10.21 12.35
C GLY A 78 17.70 -10.12 13.86
N ALA A 79 18.42 -11.06 14.50
CA ALA A 79 18.66 -11.07 15.94
C ALA A 79 19.42 -9.82 16.40
N LEU A 80 20.52 -9.47 15.70
CA LEU A 80 21.31 -8.27 16.00
C LEU A 80 20.49 -6.99 15.76
N ALA A 81 19.72 -6.94 14.66
CA ALA A 81 18.84 -5.82 14.36
C ALA A 81 17.78 -5.63 15.45
N PHE A 82 17.19 -6.71 15.94
CA PHE A 82 16.16 -6.67 16.98
C PHE A 82 16.75 -6.24 18.33
N LEU A 83 17.88 -6.81 18.74
CA LEU A 83 18.50 -6.51 20.02
C LEU A 83 19.00 -5.06 20.12
N GLN A 84 19.74 -4.56 19.10
CA GLN A 84 20.23 -3.18 19.10
C GLN A 84 19.08 -2.16 19.06
N THR A 85 17.93 -2.52 18.44
CA THR A 85 16.75 -1.66 18.42
C THR A 85 16.17 -1.45 19.82
N GLN A 86 16.23 -2.43 20.73
CA GLN A 86 15.79 -2.27 22.12
C GLN A 86 16.61 -1.19 22.81
N HIS A 87 17.94 -1.29 22.70
CA HIS A 87 18.88 -0.32 23.28
C HIS A 87 18.68 1.09 22.70
N GLN A 88 18.60 1.23 21.39
CA GLN A 88 18.34 2.54 20.76
C GLN A 88 16.97 3.12 21.11
N SER A 89 15.98 2.25 21.37
CA SER A 89 14.66 2.68 21.86
C SER A 89 14.74 3.23 23.28
N ALA A 90 15.52 2.62 24.16
CA ALA A 90 15.76 3.12 25.52
C ALA A 90 16.41 4.51 25.46
N GLY A 91 17.43 4.70 24.63
CA GLY A 91 18.03 6.03 24.39
C GLY A 91 17.02 7.07 23.92
N GLY A 92 16.11 6.68 23.01
CA GLY A 92 15.03 7.55 22.56
C GLY A 92 14.02 7.95 23.64
N ILE A 93 13.75 7.06 24.62
CA ILE A 93 12.89 7.38 25.78
C ILE A 93 13.61 8.33 26.74
N LEU A 94 14.90 8.13 27.00
CA LEU A 94 15.71 9.03 27.81
C LEU A 94 15.80 10.44 27.21
N VAL A 95 16.08 10.55 25.91
CA VAL A 95 16.11 11.86 25.19
C VAL A 95 14.78 12.60 25.30
N ALA A 96 13.66 11.87 25.30
CA ALA A 96 12.30 12.43 25.43
C ALA A 96 11.83 12.54 26.88
N GLY A 97 12.67 12.19 27.84
CA GLY A 97 12.42 12.27 29.27
C GLY A 97 12.66 13.67 29.84
N ASN A 98 12.25 13.87 31.10
CA ASN A 98 12.38 15.14 31.79
C ASN A 98 13.44 15.11 32.91
N ASN A 99 14.09 13.96 33.16
CA ASN A 99 15.11 13.79 34.17
C ASN A 99 16.50 14.06 33.60
N SER A 100 17.01 15.28 33.80
CA SER A 100 18.32 15.69 33.28
C SER A 100 19.48 14.87 33.85
N THR A 101 19.39 14.45 35.11
CA THR A 101 20.43 13.63 35.75
C THR A 101 20.61 12.29 35.02
N LEU A 102 19.51 11.59 34.76
CA LEU A 102 19.56 10.34 34.02
C LEU A 102 20.03 10.54 32.57
N VAL A 103 19.64 11.65 31.93
CA VAL A 103 20.09 11.99 30.59
C VAL A 103 21.61 12.17 30.55
N GLU A 104 22.17 12.91 31.50
CA GLU A 104 23.62 13.19 31.60
C GLU A 104 24.42 11.96 32.00
N GLU A 105 23.85 11.07 32.79
CA GLU A 105 24.51 9.86 33.26
C GLU A 105 24.56 8.76 32.17
N TYR A 106 23.46 8.53 31.47
CA TYR A 106 23.29 7.39 30.58
C TYR A 106 23.67 7.69 29.12
N LEU A 107 23.16 8.77 28.54
CA LEU A 107 23.26 8.99 27.10
C LEU A 107 24.69 9.08 26.56
N PRO A 108 25.66 9.73 27.24
CA PRO A 108 27.03 9.79 26.74
C PRO A 108 27.75 8.45 26.61
N ARG A 109 27.29 7.44 27.35
CA ARG A 109 27.89 6.12 27.48
C ARG A 109 27.20 5.03 26.65
N MET A 110 26.01 5.38 26.07
CA MET A 110 25.22 4.43 25.29
C MET A 110 25.80 4.12 23.92
N GLY A 111 26.43 5.10 23.26
CA GLY A 111 26.96 4.95 21.90
C GLY A 111 28.07 3.91 21.79
N SER A 112 28.98 3.92 22.76
CA SER A 112 30.09 2.95 22.89
C SER A 112 29.66 1.58 23.41
N GLY A 113 28.44 1.47 23.95
CA GLY A 113 27.99 0.25 24.63
C GLY A 113 28.56 0.06 26.04
N GLU A 114 29.14 1.10 26.65
CA GLU A 114 29.57 1.08 28.05
C GLU A 114 28.39 0.89 28.99
N VAL A 115 27.26 1.50 28.65
CA VAL A 115 25.96 1.28 29.25
C VAL A 115 25.01 0.71 28.22
N LEU A 116 24.41 -0.44 28.52
CA LEU A 116 23.42 -1.11 27.67
C LEU A 116 22.07 -1.20 28.39
N LEU A 117 21.03 -0.64 27.76
CA LEU A 117 19.67 -0.59 28.29
C LEU A 117 18.70 -1.34 27.39
N GLY A 118 17.85 -2.18 28.03
CA GLY A 118 16.68 -2.78 27.40
C GLY A 118 15.41 -1.92 27.51
N VAL A 119 14.28 -2.45 27.04
CA VAL A 119 12.96 -1.87 27.21
C VAL A 119 11.92 -2.94 27.58
N GLY A 120 11.02 -2.60 28.51
CA GLY A 120 9.97 -3.46 29.03
C GLY A 120 8.65 -2.72 29.24
N PHE A 121 8.06 -2.13 28.18
CA PHE A 121 6.81 -1.37 28.26
C PHE A 121 5.79 -1.70 27.16
N SER A 122 6.00 -2.78 26.41
CA SER A 122 5.10 -3.19 25.31
C SER A 122 3.68 -3.50 25.77
N HIS A 123 3.51 -3.89 27.03
CA HIS A 123 2.23 -4.19 27.66
C HIS A 123 1.28 -2.98 27.75
N LEU A 124 1.78 -1.74 27.71
CA LEU A 124 0.95 -0.54 27.64
C LEU A 124 0.04 -0.48 26.40
N ARG A 125 0.31 -1.31 25.37
CA ARG A 125 -0.56 -1.45 24.16
C ARG A 125 -1.79 -2.32 24.41
N ARG A 126 -1.81 -3.10 25.51
CA ARG A 126 -2.93 -3.99 25.81
C ARG A 126 -4.16 -3.20 26.19
N ARG A 127 -5.33 -3.66 25.73
CA ARG A 127 -6.63 -3.13 26.17
C ARG A 127 -7.05 -3.80 27.46
N GLY A 128 -7.83 -3.11 28.28
CA GLY A 128 -8.37 -3.62 29.54
C GLY A 128 -7.56 -3.19 30.76
N LYS A 129 -7.64 -3.98 31.82
CA LYS A 129 -6.94 -3.65 33.08
C LYS A 129 -5.42 -3.73 32.88
N PRO A 130 -4.64 -2.74 33.41
CA PRO A 130 -3.19 -2.81 33.40
C PRO A 130 -2.68 -4.08 34.09
N ILE A 131 -1.68 -4.73 33.50
CA ILE A 131 -1.05 -5.95 34.07
C ILE A 131 0.13 -5.62 34.97
N ILE A 132 0.57 -4.37 34.96
CA ILE A 132 1.51 -3.79 35.91
C ILE A 132 0.99 -2.41 36.32
N THR A 133 0.90 -2.17 37.61
CA THR A 133 0.37 -0.96 38.20
C THR A 133 1.43 -0.26 39.03
N ALA A 134 1.29 1.05 39.15
CA ALA A 134 2.10 1.89 40.01
C ALA A 134 1.20 2.62 41.01
N LYS A 135 1.72 2.87 42.20
CA LYS A 135 1.12 3.80 43.17
C LYS A 135 2.21 4.75 43.69
N SER A 136 1.85 6.01 43.89
CA SER A 136 2.78 6.98 44.49
C SER A 136 2.99 6.62 45.96
N VAL A 137 4.24 6.64 46.39
CA VAL A 137 4.67 6.45 47.77
C VAL A 137 5.73 7.51 48.13
N PRO A 138 6.03 7.73 49.42
CA PRO A 138 7.09 8.70 49.77
C PRO A 138 8.41 8.40 49.07
N GLY A 139 8.95 9.36 48.34
CA GLY A 139 10.23 9.29 47.61
C GLY A 139 10.20 8.56 46.27
N GLY A 140 9.00 8.17 45.77
CA GLY A 140 8.93 7.51 44.46
C GLY A 140 7.61 6.77 44.18
N TYR A 141 7.72 5.60 43.57
CA TYR A 141 6.58 4.78 43.14
C TYR A 141 6.79 3.33 43.52
N GLN A 142 5.74 2.66 43.89
CA GLN A 142 5.73 1.21 44.06
C GLN A 142 5.05 0.54 42.88
N PHE A 143 5.73 -0.42 42.26
CA PHE A 143 5.27 -1.19 41.11
C PHE A 143 4.87 -2.61 41.53
N ASP A 144 3.72 -3.08 41.01
CA ASP A 144 3.19 -4.41 41.21
C ASP A 144 2.65 -4.99 39.90
N GLY A 145 3.03 -6.23 39.57
CA GLY A 145 2.51 -6.91 38.39
C GLY A 145 3.57 -7.58 37.52
N ILE A 146 3.24 -7.78 36.25
CA ILE A 146 4.06 -8.57 35.31
C ILE A 146 4.40 -7.74 34.07
N VAL A 147 5.69 -7.70 33.71
CA VAL A 147 6.20 -7.23 32.41
C VAL A 147 6.40 -8.45 31.51
N PRO A 148 5.58 -8.67 30.48
CA PRO A 148 5.55 -9.96 29.78
C PRO A 148 6.69 -10.19 28.78
N TRP A 149 7.34 -9.12 28.29
CA TRP A 149 8.35 -9.17 27.24
C TRP A 149 9.47 -8.17 27.50
N ILE A 150 10.66 -8.65 27.82
CA ILE A 150 11.89 -7.86 27.95
C ILE A 150 12.99 -8.64 27.25
N THR A 151 13.64 -8.05 26.27
CA THR A 151 14.65 -8.68 25.44
C THR A 151 16.05 -8.24 25.87
N GLY A 152 17.03 -9.16 25.87
CA GLY A 152 18.43 -8.87 26.18
C GLY A 152 18.85 -9.25 27.61
N PHE A 153 18.15 -10.20 28.25
CA PHE A 153 18.53 -10.70 29.58
C PHE A 153 19.93 -11.30 29.55
N GLY A 154 20.77 -10.89 30.51
CA GLY A 154 22.18 -11.27 30.57
C GLY A 154 23.12 -10.45 29.67
N CYS A 155 22.57 -9.62 28.75
CA CYS A 155 23.31 -8.67 27.92
C CYS A 155 23.19 -7.23 28.44
N PHE A 156 21.98 -6.80 28.71
CA PHE A 156 21.71 -5.47 29.25
C PHE A 156 21.75 -5.49 30.78
N GLN A 157 22.33 -4.46 31.38
CA GLN A 157 22.41 -4.34 32.82
C GLN A 157 21.13 -3.85 33.44
N GLU A 158 20.40 -3.01 32.71
CA GLU A 158 19.18 -2.37 33.16
C GLU A 158 18.19 -2.26 32.00
N PHE A 159 16.94 -1.92 32.30
CA PHE A 159 15.93 -1.69 31.28
C PHE A 159 14.95 -0.59 31.70
N VAL A 160 14.44 0.11 30.69
CA VAL A 160 13.34 1.07 30.87
C VAL A 160 12.05 0.30 31.04
N ILE A 161 11.43 0.40 32.23
CA ILE A 161 10.15 -0.18 32.59
C ILE A 161 9.07 0.90 32.60
N ALA A 162 7.79 0.51 32.43
CA ALA A 162 6.68 1.42 32.68
C ALA A 162 5.55 0.72 33.44
N ALA A 163 4.86 1.44 34.34
CA ALA A 163 3.69 0.96 35.08
C ALA A 163 2.59 2.04 35.09
N THR A 164 1.31 1.61 35.18
CA THR A 164 0.16 2.50 35.07
C THR A 164 -0.31 2.94 36.45
N LEU A 165 -0.44 4.25 36.66
CA LEU A 165 -1.03 4.87 37.86
C LEU A 165 -2.56 4.75 37.85
N PRO A 166 -3.23 4.92 39.02
CA PRO A 166 -4.71 4.96 39.10
C PRO A 166 -5.33 6.08 38.24
N SER A 167 -4.61 7.16 37.97
CA SER A 167 -5.01 8.23 37.04
C SER A 167 -5.05 7.80 35.57
N GLY A 168 -4.42 6.66 35.24
CA GLY A 168 -4.19 6.19 33.87
C GLY A 168 -2.88 6.67 33.26
N ASP A 169 -2.12 7.54 33.95
CA ASP A 169 -0.78 7.94 33.52
C ASP A 169 0.19 6.77 33.61
N ALA A 170 1.23 6.75 32.78
CA ALA A 170 2.29 5.74 32.83
C ALA A 170 3.60 6.35 33.35
N VAL A 171 4.10 5.79 34.47
CA VAL A 171 5.42 6.11 35.01
C VAL A 171 6.46 5.28 34.30
N PHE A 172 7.44 5.93 33.67
CA PHE A 172 8.60 5.30 33.06
C PHE A 172 9.81 5.49 33.98
N GLY A 173 10.51 4.40 34.27
CA GLY A 173 11.73 4.43 35.10
C GLY A 173 12.75 3.43 34.64
N ILE A 174 13.92 3.42 35.29
CA ILE A 174 14.99 2.45 35.06
C ILE A 174 14.97 1.43 36.18
N ALA A 175 15.03 0.14 35.80
CA ALA A 175 15.09 -0.99 36.75
C ALA A 175 16.25 -1.91 36.41
N PRO A 176 16.84 -2.62 37.39
CA PRO A 176 17.90 -3.60 37.17
C PRO A 176 17.38 -4.78 36.34
N PHE A 177 18.22 -5.32 35.46
CA PHE A 177 17.86 -6.46 34.61
C PHE A 177 18.45 -7.77 35.17
N GLN A 178 18.23 -7.98 36.46
CA GLN A 178 18.60 -9.18 37.21
C GLN A 178 17.63 -9.40 38.37
N ASN A 179 17.54 -10.62 38.88
CA ASN A 179 16.77 -10.89 40.11
C ASN A 179 17.34 -10.08 41.26
N MET A 180 16.47 -9.37 41.98
CA MET A 180 16.87 -8.51 43.10
C MET A 180 15.77 -8.37 44.12
N GLU A 181 16.16 -8.40 45.40
CA GLU A 181 15.33 -8.02 46.55
C GLU A 181 15.82 -6.67 47.13
N GLN A 182 14.92 -5.78 47.44
CA GLN A 182 15.23 -4.50 48.11
C GLN A 182 15.11 -4.62 49.63
N ALA A 183 15.93 -3.88 50.35
CA ALA A 183 15.90 -3.88 51.83
C ALA A 183 14.50 -3.54 52.42
N GLY A 184 13.68 -2.85 51.66
CA GLY A 184 12.27 -2.51 52.00
C GLY A 184 11.24 -3.58 51.66
N GLY A 185 11.65 -4.79 51.20
CA GLY A 185 10.78 -5.92 50.87
C GLY A 185 10.23 -5.90 49.43
N GLY A 186 10.69 -4.98 48.57
CA GLY A 186 10.37 -5.01 47.12
C GLY A 186 11.20 -6.05 46.39
N GLU A 187 10.61 -6.71 45.37
CA GLU A 187 11.26 -7.79 44.65
C GLU A 187 11.02 -7.64 43.12
N ILE A 188 12.06 -7.94 42.34
CA ILE A 188 11.95 -8.17 40.90
C ILE A 188 12.57 -9.52 40.55
N THR A 189 11.81 -10.38 39.87
CA THR A 189 12.23 -11.71 39.43
C THR A 189 11.97 -11.91 37.95
N PHE A 190 12.83 -12.70 37.29
CA PHE A 190 12.75 -12.97 35.86
C PHE A 190 12.57 -14.47 35.59
N THR A 191 11.77 -14.77 34.56
CA THR A 191 11.66 -16.16 34.06
C THR A 191 12.94 -16.57 33.35
N PRO A 192 13.18 -17.88 33.16
CA PRO A 192 14.14 -18.35 32.16
C PRO A 192 13.79 -17.75 30.77
N PRO A 193 14.78 -17.60 29.87
CA PRO A 193 14.55 -17.16 28.49
C PRO A 193 13.48 -18.01 27.79
N ALA A 194 12.55 -17.34 27.12
CA ALA A 194 11.50 -18.00 26.35
C ALA A 194 12.07 -18.69 25.11
N LEU A 195 11.61 -19.90 24.82
CA LEU A 195 11.95 -20.60 23.58
C LEU A 195 11.13 -19.99 22.43
N LEU A 196 11.77 -19.16 21.62
CA LEU A 196 11.15 -18.45 20.51
C LEU A 196 11.36 -19.20 19.19
N ALA A 197 10.47 -19.02 18.23
CA ALA A 197 10.61 -19.58 16.89
C ALA A 197 11.80 -18.96 16.12
N ALA A 198 12.24 -17.76 16.48
CA ALA A 198 13.37 -17.04 15.89
C ALA A 198 14.06 -16.18 16.95
N MET A 199 15.32 -15.85 16.72
CA MET A 199 16.07 -14.91 17.56
C MET A 199 16.17 -15.39 19.03
N ASN A 200 16.31 -16.70 19.26
CA ASN A 200 16.45 -17.27 20.60
C ASN A 200 17.61 -16.66 21.37
N SER A 201 18.70 -16.33 20.68
CA SER A 201 19.88 -15.67 21.22
C SER A 201 19.60 -14.33 21.91
N THR A 202 18.44 -13.72 21.66
CA THR A 202 18.07 -12.43 22.29
C THR A 202 17.69 -12.55 23.76
N ASN A 203 17.55 -13.75 24.31
CA ASN A 203 17.18 -14.03 25.70
C ASN A 203 16.00 -13.15 26.17
N THR A 204 14.84 -13.35 25.55
CA THR A 204 13.62 -12.64 25.94
C THR A 204 12.97 -13.30 27.14
N VAL A 205 12.67 -12.53 28.18
CA VAL A 205 12.12 -12.97 29.48
C VAL A 205 10.86 -12.20 29.84
N SER A 206 10.13 -12.68 30.87
CA SER A 206 9.15 -11.92 31.62
C SER A 206 9.69 -11.53 32.99
N ALA A 207 9.25 -10.39 33.53
CA ALA A 207 9.56 -9.99 34.90
C ALA A 207 8.29 -9.95 35.74
N THR A 208 8.39 -10.40 37.01
CA THR A 208 7.38 -10.19 38.06
C THR A 208 7.91 -9.20 39.06
N LEU A 209 7.12 -8.18 39.38
CA LEU A 209 7.42 -7.19 40.40
C LEU A 209 6.40 -7.31 41.53
N ASN A 210 6.91 -7.43 42.74
CA ASN A 210 6.14 -7.48 44.00
C ASN A 210 6.61 -6.31 44.86
N CYS A 211 5.74 -5.33 45.07
CA CYS A 211 6.06 -4.14 45.87
C CYS A 211 7.37 -3.45 45.52
N TRP A 212 7.81 -3.53 44.25
CA TRP A 212 9.08 -2.96 43.81
C TRP A 212 9.09 -1.45 43.95
N PHE A 213 9.97 -0.91 44.75
CA PHE A 213 10.13 0.53 44.92
C PHE A 213 11.03 1.11 43.83
N LEU A 214 10.46 2.02 43.02
CA LEU A 214 11.19 2.84 42.05
C LEU A 214 11.40 4.24 42.65
N PRO A 215 12.62 4.63 43.05
CA PRO A 215 12.90 5.95 43.58
C PRO A 215 12.71 7.03 42.51
N GLU A 216 12.37 8.26 42.95
CA GLU A 216 12.06 9.37 42.04
C GLU A 216 13.26 9.73 41.14
N GLU A 217 14.49 9.57 41.61
CA GLU A 217 15.70 9.81 40.85
C GLU A 217 15.84 8.87 39.63
N LEU A 218 15.24 7.67 39.67
CA LEU A 218 15.22 6.72 38.54
C LEU A 218 13.99 6.85 37.64
N VAL A 219 13.11 7.83 37.91
CA VAL A 219 11.97 8.11 37.04
C VAL A 219 12.45 8.90 35.82
N VAL A 220 12.26 8.34 34.64
CA VAL A 220 12.61 8.97 33.36
C VAL A 220 11.58 10.02 32.94
N SER A 221 10.29 9.66 33.06
CA SER A 221 9.16 10.54 32.72
C SER A 221 7.82 9.93 33.14
N ILE A 222 6.80 10.79 33.25
CA ILE A 222 5.41 10.38 33.36
C ILE A 222 4.69 10.77 32.06
N LYS A 223 3.97 9.85 31.46
CA LYS A 223 3.27 10.05 30.19
C LYS A 223 1.77 9.94 30.39
N PRO A 224 0.96 10.81 29.71
CA PRO A 224 -0.49 10.82 29.87
C PRO A 224 -1.15 9.53 29.36
N PRO A 225 -2.40 9.26 29.77
CA PRO A 225 -3.16 8.10 29.31
C PRO A 225 -3.21 8.02 27.79
N GLY A 226 -2.98 6.83 27.23
CA GLY A 226 -3.01 6.61 25.79
C GLY A 226 -1.76 7.07 25.01
N TRP A 227 -0.76 7.64 25.68
CA TRP A 227 0.49 8.10 25.04
C TRP A 227 1.10 7.05 24.10
N ILE A 228 1.11 5.79 24.50
CA ILE A 228 1.72 4.73 23.69
C ILE A 228 1.04 4.59 22.33
N HIS A 229 -0.28 4.71 22.27
CA HIS A 229 -1.05 4.59 21.02
C HIS A 229 -0.77 5.78 20.10
N GLU A 230 -0.66 7.00 20.65
CA GLU A 230 -0.30 8.18 19.86
C GLU A 230 1.14 8.13 19.35
N ASN A 231 2.07 7.64 20.17
CA ASN A 231 3.45 7.42 19.76
C ASN A 231 3.56 6.35 18.64
N ASP A 232 2.80 5.26 18.74
CA ASP A 232 2.74 4.21 17.72
C ASP A 232 2.18 4.74 16.40
N LYS A 233 1.14 5.59 16.42
CA LYS A 233 0.61 6.24 15.21
C LYS A 233 1.68 7.11 14.51
N LYS A 234 2.49 7.83 15.27
CA LYS A 234 3.58 8.67 14.74
C LYS A 234 4.71 7.83 14.14
N LYS A 235 5.04 6.69 14.75
CA LYS A 235 6.20 5.84 14.41
C LYS A 235 5.83 4.57 13.63
N ILE A 236 4.64 4.51 13.05
CA ILE A 236 4.08 3.29 12.45
C ILE A 236 4.97 2.63 11.39
N LEU A 237 5.75 3.41 10.65
CA LEU A 237 6.66 2.91 9.62
C LEU A 237 8.05 2.52 10.16
N GLY A 238 8.38 2.82 11.42
CA GLY A 238 9.73 2.57 11.97
C GLY A 238 10.18 1.13 11.88
N ALA A 239 9.36 0.18 12.36
CA ALA A 239 9.69 -1.24 12.31
C ALA A 239 9.58 -1.86 10.90
N THR A 240 9.11 -1.11 9.89
CA THR A 240 9.02 -1.57 8.51
C THR A 240 10.40 -1.83 7.90
N PHE A 241 11.40 -1.05 8.31
CA PHE A 241 12.78 -1.20 7.80
C PHE A 241 13.46 -2.49 8.27
N LEU A 242 13.07 -3.04 9.42
CA LEU A 242 13.51 -4.38 9.84
C LEU A 242 12.93 -5.46 8.91
N ALA A 243 11.66 -5.33 8.55
CA ALA A 243 11.02 -6.26 7.63
C ALA A 243 11.63 -6.19 6.22
N THR A 244 11.83 -4.97 5.68
CA THR A 244 12.46 -4.82 4.34
C THR A 244 13.91 -5.29 4.32
N GLY A 245 14.66 -5.12 5.42
CA GLY A 245 16.01 -5.69 5.57
C GLY A 245 15.99 -7.22 5.51
N CYS A 246 15.09 -7.87 6.24
CA CYS A 246 14.89 -9.31 6.17
C CYS A 246 14.47 -9.77 4.76
N ALA A 247 13.64 -8.98 4.05
CA ALA A 247 13.31 -9.27 2.66
C ALA A 247 14.56 -9.27 1.75
N PHE A 248 15.48 -8.33 1.91
CA PHE A 248 16.77 -8.37 1.20
C PHE A 248 17.59 -9.61 1.53
N ALA A 249 17.62 -10.05 2.79
CA ALA A 249 18.28 -11.31 3.15
C ALA A 249 17.67 -12.51 2.39
N GLY A 250 16.36 -12.52 2.20
CA GLY A 250 15.68 -13.52 1.38
C GLY A 250 16.06 -13.45 -0.10
N LEU A 251 16.20 -12.25 -0.65
CA LEU A 251 16.70 -12.06 -2.03
C LEU A 251 18.15 -12.55 -2.19
N ASP A 252 19.01 -12.31 -1.20
CA ASP A 252 20.39 -12.82 -1.22
C ASP A 252 20.44 -14.36 -1.30
N VAL A 253 19.51 -15.05 -0.63
CA VAL A 253 19.38 -16.51 -0.71
C VAL A 253 18.91 -16.94 -2.11
N ILE A 254 17.91 -16.24 -2.68
CA ILE A 254 17.38 -16.54 -4.02
C ILE A 254 18.47 -16.34 -5.09
N GLN A 255 19.25 -15.27 -4.98
CA GLN A 255 20.36 -14.98 -5.89
C GLN A 255 21.43 -16.07 -5.84
N LYS A 256 21.86 -16.48 -4.64
CA LYS A 256 22.82 -17.59 -4.46
C LYS A 256 22.28 -18.91 -5.02
N ALA A 257 20.98 -19.17 -4.91
CA ALA A 257 20.35 -20.34 -5.48
C ALA A 257 20.36 -20.29 -7.02
N PHE A 258 20.16 -19.12 -7.63
CA PHE A 258 20.29 -18.92 -9.07
C PHE A 258 21.72 -19.15 -9.54
N GLU A 259 22.72 -18.57 -8.89
CA GLU A 259 24.14 -18.75 -9.21
C GLU A 259 24.53 -20.24 -9.21
N LYS A 260 23.99 -21.02 -8.27
CA LYS A 260 24.27 -22.46 -8.13
C LYS A 260 23.52 -23.32 -9.15
N LYS A 261 22.26 -23.00 -9.45
CA LYS A 261 21.35 -23.86 -10.24
C LYS A 261 21.24 -23.45 -11.71
N SER A 262 21.54 -22.19 -12.01
CA SER A 262 21.45 -21.57 -13.37
C SER A 262 20.10 -21.72 -14.06
N LEU A 263 18.98 -21.72 -13.28
CA LEU A 263 17.63 -21.87 -13.79
C LEU A 263 16.98 -20.48 -14.01
N SER A 264 16.62 -20.16 -15.24
CA SER A 264 16.13 -18.83 -15.64
C SER A 264 14.93 -18.36 -14.81
N PHE A 265 13.98 -19.23 -14.50
CA PHE A 265 12.80 -18.88 -13.71
C PHE A 265 13.13 -18.44 -12.26
N ILE A 266 14.30 -18.84 -11.70
CA ILE A 266 14.77 -18.33 -10.39
C ILE A 266 15.21 -16.87 -10.53
N ASN A 267 15.89 -16.54 -11.64
CA ASN A 267 16.31 -15.17 -11.93
C ASN A 267 15.09 -14.26 -12.20
N ASP A 268 14.09 -14.77 -12.93
CA ASP A 268 12.86 -14.04 -13.19
C ASP A 268 12.09 -13.73 -11.89
N ALA A 269 12.02 -14.71 -10.98
CA ALA A 269 11.43 -14.54 -9.66
C ALA A 269 12.23 -13.54 -8.81
N PHE A 270 13.57 -13.61 -8.81
CA PHE A 270 14.45 -12.65 -8.14
C PHE A 270 14.18 -11.23 -8.63
N ASN A 271 14.24 -11.00 -9.93
CA ASN A 271 14.04 -9.68 -10.53
C ASN A 271 12.65 -9.09 -10.21
N SER A 272 11.61 -9.92 -10.25
CA SER A 272 10.24 -9.50 -9.94
C SER A 272 10.09 -9.09 -8.47
N LEU A 273 10.58 -9.91 -7.55
CA LEU A 273 10.51 -9.65 -6.11
C LEU A 273 11.39 -8.47 -5.70
N GLU A 274 12.57 -8.33 -6.28
CA GLU A 274 13.46 -7.19 -6.04
C GLU A 274 12.83 -5.87 -6.53
N ALA A 275 12.24 -5.88 -7.72
CA ALA A 275 11.54 -4.72 -8.24
C ALA A 275 10.38 -4.29 -7.33
N GLU A 276 9.56 -5.26 -6.85
CA GLU A 276 8.47 -4.97 -5.92
C GLU A 276 9.00 -4.44 -4.58
N LEU A 277 10.09 -5.01 -4.04
CA LEU A 277 10.70 -4.55 -2.79
C LEU A 277 11.23 -3.12 -2.92
N ASN A 278 11.92 -2.80 -4.02
CA ASN A 278 12.43 -1.45 -4.27
C ASN A 278 11.30 -0.42 -4.43
N ASN A 279 10.18 -0.81 -5.03
CA ASN A 279 8.98 0.02 -5.12
C ASN A 279 8.35 0.27 -3.74
N CYS A 280 8.19 -0.79 -2.94
CA CYS A 280 7.68 -0.68 -1.57
C CYS A 280 8.56 0.26 -0.73
N ARG A 281 9.89 0.11 -0.76
CA ARG A 281 10.85 0.99 -0.07
C ARG A 281 10.75 2.44 -0.54
N SER A 282 10.62 2.64 -1.84
CA SER A 282 10.49 3.99 -2.43
C SER A 282 9.20 4.67 -1.97
N ALA A 283 8.09 3.93 -1.92
CA ALA A 283 6.82 4.43 -1.39
C ALA A 283 6.94 4.80 0.10
N ILE A 284 7.50 3.92 0.93
CA ILE A 284 7.70 4.19 2.37
C ILE A 284 8.56 5.44 2.61
N ARG A 285 9.65 5.63 1.82
CA ARG A 285 10.54 6.77 1.96
C ARG A 285 9.92 8.09 1.53
N LYS A 286 9.13 8.10 0.45
CA LYS A 286 8.40 9.29 -0.01
C LYS A 286 7.38 9.75 1.04
N GLU A 287 6.69 8.81 1.64
CA GLU A 287 5.66 9.07 2.65
C GLU A 287 6.24 9.54 4.00
N GLY A 288 7.49 9.19 4.31
CA GLY A 288 8.23 9.74 5.46
C GLY A 288 8.52 11.25 5.35
N GLN A 289 8.47 11.82 4.15
CA GLN A 289 8.76 13.23 3.86
C GLN A 289 7.52 14.12 3.78
N HIS A 290 6.31 13.56 3.69
CA HIS A 290 5.04 14.29 3.55
C HIS A 290 4.07 13.98 4.68
N LYS A 291 3.10 14.90 4.94
CA LYS A 291 1.97 14.63 5.84
C LYS A 291 1.02 13.64 5.17
N VAL A 292 1.20 12.37 5.46
CA VAL A 292 0.41 11.26 4.90
C VAL A 292 -0.64 10.79 5.89
N GLU A 293 -1.79 10.38 5.38
CA GLU A 293 -2.87 9.81 6.17
C GLU A 293 -2.44 8.51 6.87
N PHE A 294 -2.91 8.34 8.11
CA PHE A 294 -2.63 7.16 8.93
C PHE A 294 -2.98 5.84 8.21
N ARG A 295 -4.10 5.82 7.47
CA ARG A 295 -4.55 4.65 6.70
C ARG A 295 -3.53 4.21 5.65
N GLN A 296 -2.93 5.16 4.95
CA GLN A 296 -1.93 4.88 3.92
C GLN A 296 -0.63 4.32 4.53
N LYS A 297 -0.19 4.84 5.68
CA LYS A 297 0.96 4.28 6.42
C LYS A 297 0.71 2.84 6.85
N LEU A 298 -0.53 2.51 7.29
CA LEU A 298 -0.91 1.13 7.60
C LEU A 298 -0.82 0.20 6.38
N GLN A 299 -1.27 0.66 5.22
CA GLN A 299 -1.19 -0.11 3.98
C GLN A 299 0.26 -0.37 3.57
N LEU A 300 1.14 0.64 3.65
CA LEU A 300 2.58 0.49 3.35
C LEU A 300 3.25 -0.51 4.30
N ARG A 301 2.93 -0.44 5.59
CA ARG A 301 3.46 -1.40 6.55
C ARG A 301 2.95 -2.83 6.28
N ALA A 302 1.67 -3.01 6.01
CA ALA A 302 1.10 -4.30 5.65
C ALA A 302 1.71 -4.86 4.36
N TRP A 303 2.01 -4.00 3.39
CA TRP A 303 2.70 -4.38 2.16
C TRP A 303 4.13 -4.89 2.42
N ALA A 304 4.90 -4.18 3.22
CA ALA A 304 6.26 -4.62 3.58
C ALA A 304 6.25 -5.97 4.32
N ILE A 305 5.31 -6.18 5.26
CA ILE A 305 5.17 -7.44 5.99
C ILE A 305 4.83 -8.60 5.04
N ASP A 306 3.80 -8.43 4.19
CA ASP A 306 3.39 -9.42 3.20
C ASP A 306 4.54 -9.77 2.24
N LEU A 307 5.21 -8.75 1.70
CA LEU A 307 6.30 -8.92 0.75
C LEU A 307 7.50 -9.64 1.39
N THR A 308 7.85 -9.30 2.64
CA THR A 308 8.92 -9.96 3.39
C THR A 308 8.62 -11.45 3.54
N THR A 309 7.38 -11.80 3.89
CA THR A 309 6.96 -13.20 4.04
C THR A 309 7.00 -13.94 2.70
N ARG A 310 6.54 -13.33 1.61
CA ARG A 310 6.58 -13.92 0.26
C ARG A 310 8.02 -14.16 -0.22
N ILE A 311 8.92 -13.20 -0.01
CA ILE A 311 10.34 -13.33 -0.38
C ILE A 311 11.00 -14.42 0.47
N ALA A 312 10.76 -14.46 1.78
CA ALA A 312 11.29 -15.49 2.66
C ALA A 312 10.80 -16.89 2.25
N HIS A 313 9.51 -17.01 1.86
CA HIS A 313 8.96 -18.27 1.36
C HIS A 313 9.56 -18.66 0.00
N ALA A 314 9.78 -17.72 -0.90
CA ALA A 314 10.49 -17.95 -2.15
C ALA A 314 11.94 -18.44 -1.91
N ALA A 315 12.65 -17.87 -0.93
CA ALA A 315 13.98 -18.32 -0.55
C ALA A 315 13.99 -19.79 -0.06
N VAL A 316 12.98 -20.21 0.71
CA VAL A 316 12.77 -21.61 1.10
C VAL A 316 12.51 -22.47 -0.13
N THR A 317 11.62 -22.03 -1.02
CA THR A 317 11.24 -22.77 -2.24
C THR A 317 12.44 -23.05 -3.13
N VAL A 318 13.27 -22.05 -3.42
CA VAL A 318 14.46 -22.23 -4.29
C VAL A 318 15.57 -23.04 -3.62
N SER A 319 15.59 -23.12 -2.29
CA SER A 319 16.54 -23.91 -1.51
C SER A 319 16.15 -25.39 -1.44
N SER A 320 14.90 -25.74 -1.80
CA SER A 320 14.39 -27.12 -1.81
C SER A 320 14.56 -27.81 -0.43
N GLY A 321 14.80 -29.12 -0.37
CA GLY A 321 14.92 -29.88 0.86
C GLY A 321 15.99 -29.38 1.84
N THR A 322 17.03 -28.69 1.37
CA THR A 322 18.08 -28.15 2.24
C THR A 322 17.59 -27.04 3.16
N ALA A 323 16.51 -26.36 2.80
CA ALA A 323 15.88 -25.35 3.65
C ALA A 323 15.33 -25.92 4.98
N ASN A 324 15.18 -27.25 5.11
CA ASN A 324 14.73 -27.86 6.37
C ASN A 324 15.83 -27.99 7.43
N TYR A 325 17.10 -27.81 7.06
CA TYR A 325 18.18 -27.77 8.06
C TYR A 325 18.13 -26.46 8.85
N SER A 326 18.21 -26.55 10.18
CA SER A 326 18.15 -25.39 11.09
C SER A 326 19.22 -24.34 10.78
N HIS A 327 20.41 -24.79 10.37
CA HIS A 327 21.54 -23.95 10.01
C HIS A 327 21.47 -23.34 8.58
N HIS A 328 20.42 -23.63 7.80
CA HIS A 328 20.31 -23.09 6.44
C HIS A 328 19.80 -21.65 6.47
N ALA A 329 20.44 -20.75 5.70
CA ALA A 329 20.09 -19.32 5.68
C ALA A 329 18.61 -19.04 5.33
N ALA A 330 18.00 -19.83 4.41
CA ALA A 330 16.58 -19.67 4.07
C ALA A 330 15.68 -19.93 5.29
N GLN A 331 16.02 -20.92 6.12
CA GLN A 331 15.27 -21.25 7.33
C GLN A 331 15.35 -20.12 8.36
N ARG A 332 16.53 -19.58 8.60
CA ARG A 332 16.73 -18.42 9.47
C ARG A 332 15.90 -17.22 9.00
N VAL A 333 16.05 -16.84 7.73
CA VAL A 333 15.32 -15.70 7.14
C VAL A 333 13.80 -15.88 7.24
N TYR A 334 13.29 -17.10 7.05
CA TYR A 334 11.85 -17.37 7.16
C TYR A 334 11.33 -17.18 8.60
N ARG A 335 12.10 -17.62 9.60
CA ARG A 335 11.80 -17.42 11.02
C ARG A 335 11.92 -15.95 11.42
N GLU A 336 12.92 -15.21 10.92
CA GLU A 336 13.07 -13.78 11.14
C GLU A 336 11.87 -13.00 10.53
N ALA A 337 11.37 -13.39 9.35
CA ALA A 337 10.18 -12.79 8.73
C ALA A 337 8.93 -12.97 9.61
N LEU A 338 8.76 -14.14 10.25
CA LEU A 338 7.72 -14.37 11.25
C LEU A 338 7.79 -13.35 12.38
N MET A 339 8.98 -13.15 12.96
CA MET A 339 9.19 -12.23 14.08
C MET A 339 8.89 -10.78 13.67
N PHE A 340 9.36 -10.35 12.49
CA PHE A 340 9.11 -8.99 12.00
C PHE A 340 7.66 -8.73 11.60
N THR A 341 6.87 -9.77 11.36
CA THR A 341 5.42 -9.65 11.17
C THR A 341 4.72 -9.09 12.42
N VAL A 342 5.17 -9.50 13.61
CA VAL A 342 4.54 -9.12 14.89
C VAL A 342 5.29 -8.01 15.65
N THR A 343 6.47 -7.60 15.20
CA THR A 343 7.26 -6.56 15.84
C THR A 343 6.52 -5.21 15.82
N GLY A 344 6.25 -4.62 16.99
CA GLY A 344 5.52 -3.35 17.11
C GLY A 344 4.08 -3.43 16.58
N GLN A 345 3.45 -4.60 16.68
CA GLN A 345 2.08 -4.81 16.21
C GLN A 345 1.05 -4.05 17.04
N SER A 346 0.05 -3.51 16.37
CA SER A 346 -1.16 -2.96 16.95
C SER A 346 -2.38 -3.58 16.25
N SER A 347 -3.59 -3.42 16.85
CA SER A 347 -4.82 -3.93 16.22
C SER A 347 -5.02 -3.37 14.81
N ALA A 348 -4.65 -2.11 14.56
CA ALA A 348 -4.76 -1.50 13.23
C ALA A 348 -3.77 -2.11 12.22
N ILE A 349 -2.53 -2.40 12.64
CA ILE A 349 -1.53 -3.08 11.79
C ILE A 349 -1.98 -4.52 11.51
N MET A 350 -2.48 -5.23 12.53
CA MET A 350 -3.02 -6.58 12.38
C MET A 350 -4.16 -6.60 11.35
N GLU A 351 -5.14 -5.70 11.50
CA GLU A 351 -6.26 -5.58 10.56
C GLU A 351 -5.79 -5.29 9.13
N ALA A 352 -4.89 -4.32 8.95
CA ALA A 352 -4.36 -3.99 7.63
C ALA A 352 -3.59 -5.17 7.00
N THR A 353 -2.81 -5.90 7.81
CA THR A 353 -2.07 -7.10 7.36
C THR A 353 -3.02 -8.22 6.98
N LEU A 354 -4.03 -8.54 7.82
CA LEU A 354 -5.02 -9.57 7.51
C LEU A 354 -5.83 -9.22 6.27
N ARG A 355 -6.28 -7.98 6.13
CA ARG A 355 -6.96 -7.51 4.90
C ARG A 355 -6.09 -7.70 3.67
N ARG A 356 -4.78 -7.51 3.78
CA ARG A 356 -3.85 -7.76 2.69
C ARG A 356 -3.69 -9.25 2.38
N LEU A 357 -3.56 -10.09 3.38
CA LEU A 357 -3.40 -11.54 3.23
C LEU A 357 -4.66 -12.26 2.73
N THR A 358 -5.84 -11.76 3.10
CA THR A 358 -7.13 -12.35 2.74
C THR A 358 -7.71 -11.83 1.42
N ARG A 359 -6.94 -11.05 0.66
CA ARG A 359 -7.40 -10.60 -0.65
C ARG A 359 -7.68 -11.80 -1.55
N SER A 360 -8.93 -12.01 -1.88
CA SER A 360 -9.27 -12.58 -3.18
C SER A 360 -8.71 -11.64 -4.24
N PHE A 361 -8.16 -12.13 -5.33
CA PHE A 361 -7.56 -11.37 -6.43
C PHE A 361 -8.56 -10.41 -7.10
N SER A 362 -9.10 -9.44 -6.36
CA SER A 362 -9.99 -8.38 -6.84
C SER A 362 -9.53 -7.01 -6.29
N SER A 363 -8.72 -6.34 -7.03
CA SER A 363 -8.82 -4.98 -7.63
C SER A 363 -9.03 -3.71 -6.82
N VAL A 364 -8.93 -3.58 -5.50
CA VAL A 364 -9.21 -2.25 -4.86
C VAL A 364 -7.96 -1.52 -4.33
N GLU A 365 -6.82 -2.17 -4.21
CA GLU A 365 -5.58 -1.51 -3.74
C GLU A 365 -4.52 -1.28 -4.82
N GLU A 366 -4.80 -1.67 -6.06
CA GLU A 366 -3.96 -1.30 -7.20
C GLU A 366 -3.91 0.22 -7.43
N GLU A 367 -4.89 0.99 -6.95
CA GLU A 367 -4.96 2.41 -7.26
C GLU A 367 -3.92 3.28 -6.52
N VAL A 368 -3.54 2.93 -5.28
CA VAL A 368 -2.49 3.66 -4.54
C VAL A 368 -1.09 3.17 -4.93
N VAL A 369 -0.96 1.89 -5.25
CA VAL A 369 0.30 1.27 -5.71
C VAL A 369 0.54 1.56 -7.19
N ARG A 370 -0.52 1.62 -8.02
CA ARG A 370 -0.43 1.91 -9.48
C ARG A 370 0.09 3.30 -9.82
N LYS A 371 -0.04 4.28 -8.94
CA LYS A 371 0.56 5.61 -9.18
C LYS A 371 2.10 5.64 -9.11
N THR A 372 2.77 4.56 -8.67
CA THR A 372 4.22 4.56 -8.44
C THR A 372 4.97 3.38 -9.08
N ILE A 373 4.28 2.38 -9.67
CA ILE A 373 4.94 1.18 -10.21
C ILE A 373 4.87 1.18 -11.74
N LEU A 374 6.03 1.24 -12.39
CA LEU A 374 6.20 0.66 -13.71
C LEU A 374 6.00 -0.86 -13.57
N LYS A 375 4.89 -1.38 -14.11
CA LYS A 375 4.58 -2.82 -14.10
C LYS A 375 5.74 -3.61 -14.74
N PRO A 376 6.19 -4.75 -14.13
CA PRO A 376 6.75 -5.80 -14.95
C PRO A 376 5.64 -6.24 -15.91
N LYS A 377 5.94 -6.31 -17.20
CA LYS A 377 5.02 -6.83 -18.21
C LYS A 377 4.83 -8.33 -17.95
N ILE A 378 3.82 -8.70 -17.14
CA ILE A 378 3.17 -9.99 -17.34
C ILE A 378 2.36 -9.78 -18.62
N PRO A 379 2.58 -10.55 -19.69
CA PRO A 379 1.79 -10.39 -20.89
C PRO A 379 0.34 -10.72 -20.50
N HIS A 380 -0.53 -9.71 -20.50
CA HIS A 380 -1.97 -9.92 -20.45
C HIS A 380 -2.35 -10.54 -21.80
N GLN A 381 -2.54 -11.84 -21.83
CA GLN A 381 -3.06 -12.50 -23.01
C GLN A 381 -4.57 -12.30 -23.06
N ILE A 382 -5.06 -11.55 -24.03
CA ILE A 382 -6.47 -11.43 -24.34
C ILE A 382 -6.75 -12.47 -25.43
N SER A 383 -7.54 -13.49 -25.10
CA SER A 383 -8.05 -14.45 -26.08
C SER A 383 -9.43 -14.02 -26.53
N TYR A 384 -9.68 -13.98 -27.81
CA TYR A 384 -10.97 -13.64 -28.40
C TYR A 384 -11.24 -14.52 -29.63
N SER A 385 -12.50 -14.73 -29.92
CA SER A 385 -12.94 -15.47 -31.11
C SER A 385 -13.40 -14.55 -32.22
N ARG A 386 -13.82 -13.33 -31.87
CA ARG A 386 -14.40 -12.36 -32.82
C ARG A 386 -14.11 -10.93 -32.36
N VAL A 387 -13.95 -10.04 -33.34
CA VAL A 387 -13.86 -8.59 -33.11
C VAL A 387 -15.09 -7.94 -33.70
N ILE A 388 -15.75 -7.07 -32.94
CA ILE A 388 -16.96 -6.34 -33.35
C ILE A 388 -16.65 -4.85 -33.28
N ASP A 389 -16.88 -4.11 -34.38
CA ASP A 389 -16.77 -2.67 -34.41
C ASP A 389 -18.07 -2.06 -33.85
N LEU A 390 -17.91 -1.22 -32.82
CA LEU A 390 -19.02 -0.54 -32.15
C LEU A 390 -19.16 0.93 -32.56
N SER A 391 -18.52 1.34 -33.65
CA SER A 391 -18.44 2.74 -34.09
C SER A 391 -19.23 2.99 -35.36
N HIS A 392 -20.00 4.06 -35.41
CA HIS A 392 -20.67 4.54 -36.61
C HIS A 392 -19.69 5.17 -37.63
N ILE A 393 -19.98 5.00 -38.91
CA ILE A 393 -19.27 5.72 -39.98
C ILE A 393 -19.56 7.22 -39.85
N ILE A 394 -18.54 8.04 -39.96
CA ILE A 394 -18.64 9.49 -39.93
C ILE A 394 -18.87 9.98 -41.37
N ASP A 395 -20.03 10.64 -41.62
CA ASP A 395 -20.30 11.34 -42.84
C ASP A 395 -21.08 12.66 -42.56
N THR A 396 -21.38 13.44 -43.60
CA THR A 396 -22.08 14.73 -43.50
C THR A 396 -23.56 14.60 -43.11
N ASN A 397 -24.11 13.37 -43.10
CA ASN A 397 -25.50 13.09 -42.82
C ASN A 397 -25.75 12.47 -41.44
N ILE A 398 -24.73 12.31 -40.60
CA ILE A 398 -24.92 11.74 -39.25
C ILE A 398 -25.86 12.62 -38.40
N PRO A 399 -26.60 12.06 -37.45
CA PRO A 399 -27.30 12.83 -36.42
C PRO A 399 -26.26 13.60 -35.58
N GLN A 400 -26.41 14.92 -35.49
CA GLN A 400 -25.54 15.78 -34.69
C GLN A 400 -26.37 16.54 -33.67
N TRP A 401 -25.81 16.78 -32.50
CA TRP A 401 -26.48 17.58 -31.48
C TRP A 401 -26.74 18.99 -32.00
N GLU A 402 -27.84 19.55 -31.60
CA GLU A 402 -28.23 20.89 -32.06
C GLU A 402 -27.29 21.96 -31.53
N GLY A 403 -26.66 22.70 -32.42
CA GLY A 403 -25.64 23.71 -32.11
C GLY A 403 -24.19 23.22 -32.27
N ASP A 404 -23.96 21.91 -32.43
CA ASP A 404 -22.63 21.40 -32.70
C ASP A 404 -22.17 21.75 -34.14
N PRO A 405 -20.84 21.93 -34.36
CA PRO A 405 -20.28 22.15 -35.69
C PRO A 405 -20.62 20.99 -36.64
N PRO A 406 -21.00 21.28 -37.88
CA PRO A 406 -21.31 20.24 -38.88
C PRO A 406 -20.07 19.43 -39.25
N VAL A 407 -20.31 18.19 -39.70
CA VAL A 407 -19.24 17.40 -40.34
C VAL A 407 -19.06 17.88 -41.75
N GLU A 408 -17.84 18.30 -42.08
CA GLU A 408 -17.47 18.77 -43.41
C GLU A 408 -16.24 18.02 -43.93
N PHE A 409 -16.23 17.72 -45.22
CA PHE A 409 -15.10 17.15 -45.93
C PHE A 409 -14.76 18.01 -47.14
N GLU A 410 -13.50 18.43 -47.24
CA GLU A 410 -12.96 19.15 -48.38
C GLU A 410 -11.88 18.31 -49.10
N LYS A 411 -11.95 18.19 -50.40
CA LYS A 411 -10.93 17.51 -51.22
C LYS A 411 -9.76 18.44 -51.39
N VAL A 412 -8.61 18.07 -50.83
CA VAL A 412 -7.35 18.84 -50.90
C VAL A 412 -6.47 18.38 -52.07
N ALA A 413 -6.41 17.06 -52.31
CA ALA A 413 -5.65 16.51 -53.42
C ALA A 413 -6.43 15.42 -54.14
N ASP A 414 -6.23 15.31 -55.45
CA ASP A 414 -6.86 14.36 -56.35
C ASP A 414 -5.85 13.37 -56.91
N LEU A 415 -6.24 12.08 -57.00
CA LEU A 415 -5.35 11.03 -57.47
C LEU A 415 -4.83 11.23 -58.90
N GLU A 416 -5.69 11.73 -59.79
CA GLU A 416 -5.34 11.93 -61.21
C GLU A 416 -4.40 13.11 -61.38
N ARG A 417 -4.58 14.19 -60.61
CA ARG A 417 -3.79 15.40 -60.77
C ARG A 417 -2.52 15.40 -59.92
N ASP A 418 -2.65 14.93 -58.65
CA ASP A 418 -1.62 15.08 -57.63
C ASP A 418 -0.89 13.77 -57.30
N GLY A 419 -1.35 12.63 -57.85
CA GLY A 419 -0.77 11.29 -57.63
C GLY A 419 -1.16 10.67 -56.29
N TYR A 420 -1.95 11.35 -55.49
CA TYR A 420 -2.52 10.84 -54.21
C TYR A 420 -3.86 11.51 -53.92
N TYR A 421 -4.69 10.86 -53.06
CA TYR A 421 -5.97 11.37 -52.64
C TYR A 421 -5.90 11.86 -51.19
N LEU A 422 -6.32 13.11 -50.92
CA LEU A 422 -6.33 13.70 -49.59
C LEU A 422 -7.58 14.54 -49.39
N ARG A 423 -8.24 14.36 -48.23
CA ARG A 423 -9.28 15.27 -47.78
C ARG A 423 -8.89 15.92 -46.45
N GLN A 424 -9.27 17.15 -46.27
CA GLN A 424 -9.42 17.82 -44.98
C GLN A 424 -10.80 17.52 -44.46
N PHE A 425 -10.95 17.41 -43.11
CA PHE A 425 -12.27 17.32 -42.48
C PHE A 425 -12.35 18.26 -41.27
N SER A 426 -13.59 18.73 -41.00
CA SER A 426 -13.97 19.52 -39.83
C SER A 426 -15.18 18.85 -39.17
N LEU A 427 -15.16 18.73 -37.84
CA LEU A 427 -16.25 18.14 -37.05
C LEU A 427 -16.13 18.55 -35.58
N GLY A 428 -17.24 18.49 -34.84
CA GLY A 428 -17.24 18.68 -33.40
C GLY A 428 -16.60 17.50 -32.64
N GLU A 429 -16.04 17.75 -31.47
CA GLU A 429 -15.42 16.72 -30.63
C GLU A 429 -16.40 15.60 -30.20
N HIS A 430 -17.71 15.88 -30.18
CA HIS A 430 -18.81 14.98 -29.82
C HIS A 430 -19.58 14.42 -31.02
N SER A 431 -18.94 14.32 -32.21
CA SER A 431 -19.55 13.81 -33.42
C SER A 431 -19.51 12.29 -33.51
N ALA A 432 -20.60 11.67 -34.03
CA ALA A 432 -20.75 10.22 -34.21
C ALA A 432 -20.51 9.42 -32.91
N THR A 433 -19.89 8.21 -33.00
CA THR A 433 -19.46 7.48 -31.81
C THR A 433 -18.28 8.21 -31.19
N HIS A 434 -18.42 8.65 -29.95
CA HIS A 434 -17.42 9.48 -29.29
C HIS A 434 -17.27 9.14 -27.80
N ILE A 435 -16.21 9.65 -27.20
CA ILE A 435 -15.92 9.59 -25.78
C ILE A 435 -15.96 11.00 -25.18
N ASN A 436 -16.58 11.15 -24.01
CA ASN A 436 -16.56 12.39 -23.22
C ASN A 436 -15.40 12.37 -22.21
N ALA A 437 -14.84 13.55 -21.93
CA ALA A 437 -13.83 13.78 -20.92
C ALA A 437 -14.36 14.66 -19.77
N PRO A 438 -13.81 14.58 -18.53
CA PRO A 438 -14.24 15.39 -17.39
C PRO A 438 -14.36 16.90 -17.66
N ILE A 439 -13.46 17.46 -18.45
CA ILE A 439 -13.47 18.91 -18.77
C ILE A 439 -14.75 19.36 -19.48
N SER A 440 -15.52 18.45 -20.12
CA SER A 440 -16.81 18.75 -20.73
C SER A 440 -17.83 19.29 -19.73
N PHE A 441 -17.78 18.83 -18.47
CA PHE A 441 -18.80 19.12 -17.46
C PHE A 441 -18.23 19.68 -16.16
N HIS A 442 -16.89 19.72 -16.00
CA HIS A 442 -16.16 20.19 -14.82
C HIS A 442 -15.06 21.15 -15.26
N GLY A 443 -15.09 22.40 -14.83
CA GLY A 443 -14.19 23.47 -15.30
C GLY A 443 -12.69 23.22 -15.02
N ASP A 444 -12.37 22.39 -14.01
CA ASP A 444 -11.03 21.92 -13.68
C ASP A 444 -10.81 20.45 -14.08
N GLY A 445 -11.70 19.91 -14.90
CA GLY A 445 -11.72 18.53 -15.34
C GLY A 445 -10.52 18.19 -16.25
N MET A 446 -10.17 16.90 -16.28
CA MET A 446 -9.11 16.39 -17.14
C MET A 446 -9.58 16.33 -18.60
N GLY A 447 -8.75 16.81 -19.54
CA GLY A 447 -8.99 16.68 -20.98
C GLY A 447 -8.68 15.28 -21.52
N ILE A 448 -9.21 15.00 -22.75
CA ILE A 448 -9.07 13.68 -23.40
C ILE A 448 -7.61 13.30 -23.68
N ASP A 449 -6.72 14.26 -23.90
CA ASP A 449 -5.29 14.06 -24.15
C ASP A 449 -4.55 13.42 -22.95
N LYS A 450 -5.13 13.50 -21.75
CA LYS A 450 -4.56 12.96 -20.52
C LYS A 450 -4.98 11.52 -20.20
N TYR A 451 -5.93 10.96 -20.97
CA TYR A 451 -6.30 9.56 -20.78
C TYR A 451 -5.13 8.64 -21.05
N ARG A 452 -4.89 7.72 -20.15
CA ARG A 452 -3.79 6.75 -20.24
C ARG A 452 -4.21 5.60 -21.15
N ALA A 453 -3.28 5.09 -21.94
CA ALA A 453 -3.55 3.98 -22.86
C ALA A 453 -4.12 2.74 -22.16
N GLU A 454 -3.66 2.48 -20.91
CA GLU A 454 -4.12 1.34 -20.13
C GLU A 454 -5.60 1.44 -19.73
N SER A 455 -6.15 2.65 -19.59
CA SER A 455 -7.57 2.87 -19.26
C SER A 455 -8.49 2.70 -20.47
N LEU A 456 -7.92 2.70 -21.68
CA LEU A 456 -8.66 2.57 -22.94
C LEU A 456 -8.81 1.10 -23.39
N VAL A 457 -8.31 0.15 -22.60
CA VAL A 457 -8.54 -1.30 -22.75
C VAL A 457 -9.21 -1.77 -21.47
N ALA A 458 -10.53 -2.05 -21.54
CA ALA A 458 -11.34 -2.31 -20.36
C ALA A 458 -12.31 -3.48 -20.54
N PRO A 459 -12.58 -4.26 -19.47
CA PRO A 459 -13.66 -5.25 -19.51
C PRO A 459 -15.01 -4.54 -19.65
N ALA A 460 -15.97 -5.20 -20.30
CA ALA A 460 -17.31 -4.65 -20.45
C ALA A 460 -18.41 -5.70 -20.26
N VAL A 461 -19.61 -5.19 -19.94
CA VAL A 461 -20.85 -5.96 -19.88
C VAL A 461 -21.95 -5.20 -20.63
N VAL A 462 -22.95 -5.94 -21.12
CA VAL A 462 -24.12 -5.36 -21.80
C VAL A 462 -25.37 -5.60 -20.95
N ILE A 463 -26.05 -4.52 -20.60
CA ILE A 463 -27.40 -4.58 -20.03
C ILE A 463 -28.40 -4.22 -21.13
N ASP A 464 -29.32 -5.12 -21.43
CA ASP A 464 -30.32 -4.98 -22.50
C ASP A 464 -31.65 -4.54 -21.89
N ILE A 465 -32.09 -3.32 -22.20
CA ILE A 465 -33.37 -2.74 -21.72
C ILE A 465 -34.36 -2.48 -22.86
N ARG A 466 -34.17 -3.08 -24.04
CA ARG A 466 -35.02 -2.84 -25.21
C ARG A 466 -36.51 -3.09 -24.94
N SER A 467 -36.84 -4.14 -24.16
CA SER A 467 -38.23 -4.42 -23.81
C SER A 467 -38.93 -3.28 -23.06
N SER A 468 -38.17 -2.49 -22.31
CA SER A 468 -38.69 -1.30 -21.60
C SER A 468 -38.72 -0.08 -22.50
N THR A 469 -37.68 0.11 -23.34
CA THR A 469 -37.59 1.29 -24.23
C THR A 469 -38.54 1.23 -25.42
N GLU A 470 -39.02 0.05 -25.84
CA GLU A 470 -40.06 -0.14 -26.81
C GLU A 470 -41.43 0.35 -26.30
N ILE A 471 -41.64 0.29 -24.98
CA ILE A 471 -42.87 0.74 -24.31
C ILE A 471 -42.78 2.23 -23.97
N ASP A 472 -41.65 2.65 -23.39
CA ASP A 472 -41.39 4.03 -22.96
C ASP A 472 -40.04 4.51 -23.51
N PRO A 473 -40.00 5.42 -24.49
CA PRO A 473 -38.78 5.98 -25.04
C PRO A 473 -37.97 6.79 -24.02
N ASP A 474 -38.55 7.22 -22.89
CA ASP A 474 -37.89 7.94 -21.81
C ASP A 474 -37.43 7.03 -20.67
N TYR A 475 -37.47 5.72 -20.86
CA TYR A 475 -37.05 4.77 -19.86
C TYR A 475 -35.55 4.95 -19.51
N VAL A 476 -35.24 4.99 -18.23
CA VAL A 476 -33.85 5.06 -17.73
C VAL A 476 -33.50 3.78 -16.97
N LEU A 477 -32.27 3.33 -17.14
CA LEU A 477 -31.76 2.15 -16.42
C LEU A 477 -31.99 2.30 -14.92
N SER A 478 -32.64 1.32 -14.30
CA SER A 478 -32.94 1.29 -12.88
C SER A 478 -32.01 0.37 -12.08
N ILE A 479 -32.03 0.48 -10.75
CA ILE A 479 -31.37 -0.46 -9.84
C ILE A 479 -31.93 -1.87 -10.03
N ALA A 480 -33.23 -2.01 -10.30
CA ALA A 480 -33.87 -3.31 -10.50
C ALA A 480 -33.33 -4.02 -11.75
N ASP A 481 -33.08 -3.29 -12.84
CA ASP A 481 -32.47 -3.86 -14.05
C ASP A 481 -31.06 -4.39 -13.80
N ILE A 482 -30.25 -3.61 -13.05
CA ILE A 482 -28.90 -4.02 -12.65
C ILE A 482 -28.97 -5.30 -11.82
N GLN A 483 -29.86 -5.36 -10.83
CA GLN A 483 -30.03 -6.53 -9.97
C GLN A 483 -30.52 -7.75 -10.74
N ALA A 484 -31.47 -7.56 -11.67
CA ALA A 484 -31.97 -8.63 -12.54
C ALA A 484 -30.84 -9.20 -13.43
N TRP A 485 -30.01 -8.30 -13.99
CA TRP A 485 -28.84 -8.69 -14.77
C TRP A 485 -27.82 -9.44 -13.91
N GLU A 486 -27.49 -8.93 -12.72
CA GLU A 486 -26.51 -9.55 -11.81
C GLU A 486 -26.97 -10.92 -11.27
N ASN A 487 -28.26 -11.08 -11.01
CA ASN A 487 -28.83 -12.38 -10.62
C ASN A 487 -28.64 -13.46 -11.69
N LYS A 488 -28.59 -13.07 -12.95
CA LYS A 488 -28.46 -13.99 -14.09
C LYS A 488 -26.99 -14.25 -14.50
N TYR A 489 -26.15 -13.23 -14.43
CA TYR A 489 -24.81 -13.25 -15.02
C TYR A 489 -23.66 -13.04 -14.02
N GLY A 490 -23.99 -12.78 -12.76
CA GLY A 490 -23.04 -12.49 -11.70
C GLY A 490 -22.79 -10.99 -11.50
N VAL A 491 -22.17 -10.65 -10.39
CA VAL A 491 -21.91 -9.24 -9.99
C VAL A 491 -20.99 -8.55 -11.00
N ILE A 492 -21.34 -7.32 -11.39
CA ILE A 492 -20.53 -6.49 -12.30
C ILE A 492 -19.16 -6.23 -11.68
N SER A 493 -18.11 -6.55 -12.42
CA SER A 493 -16.73 -6.46 -11.94
C SER A 493 -16.24 -5.01 -11.81
N ASN A 494 -15.35 -4.77 -10.87
CA ASN A 494 -14.66 -3.49 -10.72
C ASN A 494 -13.88 -3.13 -12.00
N GLY A 495 -13.92 -1.84 -12.37
CA GLY A 495 -13.26 -1.33 -13.58
C GLY A 495 -13.99 -1.67 -14.89
N CYS A 496 -15.15 -2.33 -14.82
CA CYS A 496 -15.94 -2.72 -15.97
C CYS A 496 -16.65 -1.50 -16.60
N VAL A 497 -16.76 -1.47 -17.93
CA VAL A 497 -17.62 -0.52 -18.66
C VAL A 497 -18.99 -1.16 -18.84
N VAL A 498 -20.04 -0.48 -18.39
CA VAL A 498 -21.44 -0.93 -18.52
C VAL A 498 -22.03 -0.36 -19.79
N LEU A 499 -22.27 -1.21 -20.79
CA LEU A 499 -22.90 -0.83 -22.05
C LEU A 499 -24.40 -1.03 -21.94
N LEU A 500 -25.16 0.03 -22.17
CA LEU A 500 -26.63 0.01 -22.16
C LEU A 500 -27.14 -0.15 -23.59
N ARG A 501 -27.76 -1.29 -23.86
CA ARG A 501 -28.38 -1.59 -25.15
C ARG A 501 -29.86 -1.20 -25.11
N THR A 502 -30.20 -0.14 -25.84
CA THR A 502 -31.57 0.38 -25.92
C THR A 502 -32.26 0.05 -27.24
N GLY A 503 -31.45 -0.34 -28.26
CA GLY A 503 -31.92 -0.56 -29.65
C GLY A 503 -32.08 0.74 -30.46
N TRP A 504 -31.61 1.86 -29.89
CA TRP A 504 -31.73 3.17 -30.51
C TRP A 504 -30.87 3.34 -31.76
N GLU A 505 -29.72 2.62 -31.81
CA GLU A 505 -28.82 2.57 -32.96
C GLU A 505 -29.52 2.30 -34.30
N LYS A 506 -30.63 1.57 -34.29
CA LYS A 506 -31.43 1.28 -35.49
C LYS A 506 -32.03 2.51 -36.15
N LYS A 507 -32.14 3.61 -35.40
CA LYS A 507 -32.69 4.89 -35.88
C LYS A 507 -31.60 5.82 -36.44
N TRP A 508 -30.32 5.42 -36.42
CA TRP A 508 -29.18 6.26 -36.79
C TRP A 508 -29.31 6.94 -38.16
N ASN A 509 -29.80 6.22 -39.15
CA ASN A 509 -29.97 6.74 -40.52
C ASN A 509 -31.17 7.67 -40.71
N ASP A 510 -32.03 7.81 -39.73
CA ASP A 510 -33.18 8.74 -39.72
C ASP A 510 -33.01 9.75 -38.58
N LYS A 511 -32.46 10.93 -38.90
CA LYS A 511 -32.24 12.00 -37.93
C LYS A 511 -33.49 12.36 -37.12
N LYS A 512 -34.66 12.38 -37.75
CA LYS A 512 -35.92 12.72 -37.08
C LYS A 512 -36.32 11.64 -36.07
N ALA A 513 -36.21 10.39 -36.46
CA ALA A 513 -36.48 9.27 -35.58
C ALA A 513 -35.42 9.13 -34.45
N PHE A 514 -34.14 9.46 -34.75
CA PHE A 514 -33.07 9.40 -33.79
C PHE A 514 -33.19 10.44 -32.67
N PHE A 515 -33.50 11.72 -33.05
CA PHE A 515 -33.75 12.78 -32.07
C PHE A 515 -35.10 12.65 -31.36
N ASN A 516 -36.10 12.07 -32.02
CA ASN A 516 -37.43 11.81 -31.48
C ASN A 516 -38.00 13.00 -30.69
N LYS A 517 -38.01 14.22 -31.32
CA LYS A 517 -38.50 15.45 -30.69
C LYS A 517 -40.00 15.50 -30.69
N ASP A 518 -40.61 15.95 -29.59
CA ASP A 518 -42.00 16.30 -29.48
C ASP A 518 -42.30 17.66 -30.14
N ILE A 519 -43.58 18.07 -30.10
CA ILE A 519 -44.05 19.35 -30.66
C ILE A 519 -43.49 20.59 -29.95
N ARG A 520 -42.90 20.42 -28.76
CA ARG A 520 -42.24 21.46 -27.96
C ARG A 520 -40.73 21.48 -28.16
N GLY A 521 -40.20 20.57 -28.97
CA GLY A 521 -38.78 20.44 -29.23
C GLY A 521 -38.01 19.59 -28.20
N SER A 522 -38.69 19.03 -27.19
CA SER A 522 -38.05 18.13 -26.21
C SER A 522 -37.70 16.80 -26.84
N MET A 523 -36.48 16.30 -26.59
CA MET A 523 -36.04 15.01 -27.07
C MET A 523 -36.50 13.88 -26.12
N HIS A 524 -36.80 12.74 -26.73
CA HIS A 524 -37.30 11.56 -26.03
C HIS A 524 -36.47 10.33 -26.42
N PHE A 525 -35.43 10.03 -25.63
CA PHE A 525 -34.60 8.83 -25.81
C PHE A 525 -34.13 8.29 -24.44
N PRO A 526 -33.86 6.99 -24.34
CA PRO A 526 -33.48 6.33 -23.07
C PRO A 526 -32.07 6.71 -22.62
N GLY A 527 -31.82 6.57 -21.31
CA GLY A 527 -30.53 6.83 -20.70
C GLY A 527 -30.31 6.04 -19.42
N PHE A 528 -29.33 6.46 -18.63
CA PHE A 528 -29.08 5.90 -17.30
C PHE A 528 -29.84 6.69 -16.22
N GLY A 529 -30.33 5.98 -15.19
CA GLY A 529 -30.93 6.61 -14.02
C GLY A 529 -29.86 7.00 -12.98
N VAL A 530 -30.08 8.12 -12.28
CA VAL A 530 -29.14 8.63 -11.26
C VAL A 530 -28.83 7.60 -10.18
N ASP A 531 -29.85 6.94 -9.61
CA ASP A 531 -29.68 5.93 -8.56
C ASP A 531 -28.91 4.71 -9.06
N ALA A 532 -29.12 4.30 -10.31
CA ALA A 532 -28.40 3.22 -10.95
C ALA A 532 -26.90 3.56 -11.09
N ILE A 533 -26.58 4.78 -11.56
CA ILE A 533 -25.19 5.23 -11.67
C ILE A 533 -24.53 5.36 -10.30
N GLN A 534 -25.23 5.85 -9.28
CA GLN A 534 -24.69 5.91 -7.91
C GLN A 534 -24.37 4.51 -7.38
N LEU A 535 -25.23 3.52 -7.59
CA LEU A 535 -24.96 2.13 -7.23
C LEU A 535 -23.73 1.60 -7.98
N LEU A 536 -23.66 1.80 -9.29
CA LEU A 536 -22.56 1.34 -10.13
C LEU A 536 -21.22 1.96 -9.72
N ILE A 537 -21.19 3.25 -9.42
CA ILE A 537 -19.98 3.94 -8.94
C ILE A 537 -19.60 3.48 -7.53
N GLN A 538 -20.55 3.53 -6.58
CA GLN A 538 -20.23 3.36 -5.15
C GLN A 538 -20.07 1.90 -4.75
N LYS A 539 -20.84 0.99 -5.37
CA LYS A 539 -20.88 -0.43 -4.97
C LYS A 539 -20.17 -1.36 -5.96
N ARG A 540 -19.97 -0.95 -7.20
CA ARG A 540 -19.31 -1.75 -8.24
C ARG A 540 -17.99 -1.14 -8.71
N ASN A 541 -17.77 0.16 -8.41
CA ASN A 541 -16.58 0.90 -8.82
C ASN A 541 -16.25 0.71 -10.31
N ILE A 542 -17.25 0.96 -11.16
CA ILE A 542 -17.16 0.77 -12.61
C ILE A 542 -16.10 1.68 -13.25
N GLY A 543 -15.51 1.23 -14.35
CA GLY A 543 -14.55 1.98 -15.16
C GLY A 543 -15.21 2.98 -16.12
N GLY A 544 -16.51 2.80 -16.39
CA GLY A 544 -17.24 3.68 -17.30
C GLY A 544 -18.61 3.16 -17.68
N ILE A 545 -19.26 3.90 -18.57
CA ILE A 545 -20.55 3.55 -19.18
C ILE A 545 -20.51 3.79 -20.68
N GLY A 546 -21.44 3.17 -21.42
CA GLY A 546 -21.62 3.44 -22.83
C GLY A 546 -23.06 3.17 -23.24
N ILE A 547 -23.53 3.80 -24.32
CA ILE A 547 -24.90 3.72 -24.78
C ILE A 547 -25.02 3.89 -26.30
N ASP A 548 -26.09 3.35 -26.90
CA ASP A 548 -26.41 3.49 -28.31
C ASP A 548 -27.34 4.71 -28.63
N THR A 549 -27.52 5.62 -27.67
CA THR A 549 -28.26 6.89 -27.86
C THR A 549 -27.29 8.06 -27.97
N HIS A 550 -27.86 9.25 -28.20
CA HIS A 550 -27.15 10.53 -28.37
C HIS A 550 -26.43 11.00 -27.11
N GLY A 551 -26.84 10.53 -25.93
CA GLY A 551 -26.27 10.87 -24.64
C GLY A 551 -26.55 9.79 -23.60
N VAL A 552 -25.70 9.67 -22.58
CA VAL A 552 -25.94 8.79 -21.43
C VAL A 552 -27.02 9.29 -20.51
N ASP A 553 -27.31 10.60 -20.55
CA ASP A 553 -28.49 11.23 -19.93
C ASP A 553 -29.74 10.92 -20.74
N GLY A 554 -30.88 10.69 -20.09
CA GLY A 554 -32.15 10.53 -20.83
C GLY A 554 -32.55 11.82 -21.58
N GLY A 555 -33.26 11.70 -22.71
CA GLY A 555 -33.57 12.81 -23.60
C GLY A 555 -34.24 14.01 -22.95
N LYS A 556 -34.92 13.83 -21.82
CA LYS A 556 -35.54 14.90 -21.02
C LYS A 556 -34.61 15.61 -20.05
N ASP A 557 -33.43 15.06 -19.79
CA ASP A 557 -32.47 15.67 -18.86
C ASP A 557 -31.66 16.77 -19.55
N THR A 558 -32.01 18.01 -19.25
CA THR A 558 -31.31 19.20 -19.73
C THR A 558 -30.16 19.65 -18.85
N THR A 559 -29.89 18.91 -17.75
CA THR A 559 -28.86 19.26 -16.75
C THR A 559 -27.59 18.43 -16.89
N PHE A 560 -27.61 17.38 -17.73
CA PHE A 560 -26.52 16.42 -17.93
C PHE A 560 -26.09 15.76 -16.63
N SER A 561 -27.10 15.34 -15.83
CA SER A 561 -26.88 14.85 -14.46
C SER A 561 -26.01 13.59 -14.41
N ILE A 562 -26.17 12.67 -15.36
CA ILE A 562 -25.41 11.42 -15.46
C ILE A 562 -23.98 11.70 -15.90
N ASN A 563 -23.79 12.49 -16.97
CA ASN A 563 -22.47 12.90 -17.43
C ASN A 563 -21.69 13.60 -16.31
N ARG A 564 -22.29 14.54 -15.58
CA ARG A 564 -21.66 15.21 -14.44
C ARG A 564 -21.30 14.23 -13.32
N LEU A 565 -22.17 13.28 -13.03
CA LEU A 565 -21.95 12.31 -11.94
C LEU A 565 -20.86 11.30 -12.28
N ILE A 566 -20.82 10.77 -13.50
CA ILE A 566 -19.84 9.76 -13.91
C ILE A 566 -18.45 10.35 -14.16
N LEU A 567 -18.40 11.59 -14.67
CA LEU A 567 -17.17 12.32 -15.00
C LEU A 567 -16.61 13.17 -13.84
N ASP A 568 -17.08 12.97 -12.59
CA ASP A 568 -16.40 13.47 -11.38
C ASP A 568 -14.95 12.95 -11.28
N LYS A 569 -14.67 11.86 -12.01
CA LYS A 569 -13.36 11.24 -12.22
C LYS A 569 -13.19 10.86 -13.68
N PRO A 570 -11.96 10.67 -14.17
CA PRO A 570 -11.71 10.31 -15.56
C PRO A 570 -12.15 8.85 -15.84
N ARG A 571 -13.47 8.64 -15.92
CA ARG A 571 -14.09 7.39 -16.35
C ARG A 571 -14.41 7.43 -17.84
N ILE A 572 -14.63 6.28 -18.44
CA ILE A 572 -15.05 6.14 -19.83
C ILE A 572 -16.54 6.47 -19.94
N VAL A 573 -16.89 7.37 -20.84
CA VAL A 573 -18.29 7.64 -21.25
C VAL A 573 -18.34 7.59 -22.78
N LEU A 574 -19.03 6.57 -23.32
CA LEU A 574 -19.17 6.35 -24.75
C LEU A 574 -20.61 6.59 -25.18
N GLU A 575 -20.80 7.39 -26.21
CA GLU A 575 -22.10 7.73 -26.76
C GLU A 575 -22.20 7.38 -28.24
N ASN A 576 -23.39 7.17 -28.74
CA ASN A 576 -23.66 6.71 -30.11
C ASN A 576 -22.94 5.42 -30.48
N LEU A 577 -23.01 4.40 -29.63
CA LEU A 577 -22.50 3.07 -29.95
C LEU A 577 -23.41 2.35 -30.94
N THR A 578 -22.85 1.40 -31.71
CA THR A 578 -23.62 0.53 -32.63
C THR A 578 -23.23 -0.93 -32.46
N ASN A 579 -23.97 -1.84 -33.09
CA ASN A 579 -23.73 -3.28 -33.08
C ASN A 579 -23.77 -3.94 -31.69
N LEU A 580 -24.42 -3.31 -30.69
CA LEU A 580 -24.52 -3.86 -29.35
C LEU A 580 -25.29 -5.19 -29.29
N GLU A 581 -26.15 -5.46 -30.32
CA GLU A 581 -26.87 -6.74 -30.43
C GLU A 581 -25.98 -7.94 -30.74
N GLN A 582 -24.74 -7.71 -31.23
CA GLN A 582 -23.80 -8.77 -31.54
C GLN A 582 -22.95 -9.18 -30.32
N LEU A 583 -23.07 -8.43 -29.21
CA LEU A 583 -22.29 -8.65 -28.01
C LEU A 583 -22.94 -9.69 -27.07
N PRO A 584 -22.16 -10.57 -26.44
CA PRO A 584 -22.64 -11.37 -25.30
C PRO A 584 -22.88 -10.45 -24.08
N PRO A 585 -23.66 -10.89 -23.08
CA PRO A 585 -23.93 -10.08 -21.90
C PRO A 585 -22.67 -9.77 -21.04
N ASN A 586 -21.63 -10.59 -21.11
CA ASN A 586 -20.38 -10.43 -20.37
C ASN A 586 -19.19 -11.03 -21.15
N LYS A 587 -18.00 -11.01 -20.55
CA LYS A 587 -16.73 -11.49 -21.16
C LYS A 587 -16.32 -10.70 -22.41
N ILE A 588 -16.52 -9.41 -22.38
CA ILE A 588 -16.14 -8.49 -23.44
C ILE A 588 -14.91 -7.72 -22.98
N THR A 589 -13.98 -7.50 -23.90
CA THR A 589 -12.90 -6.52 -23.72
C THR A 589 -13.04 -5.43 -24.77
N LEU A 590 -13.20 -4.17 -24.34
CA LEU A 590 -13.17 -3.00 -25.21
C LEU A 590 -11.75 -2.55 -25.47
N VAL A 591 -11.47 -2.15 -26.71
CA VAL A 591 -10.26 -1.42 -27.12
C VAL A 591 -10.75 -0.12 -27.76
N ILE A 592 -10.41 1.03 -27.16
CA ILE A 592 -10.92 2.35 -27.53
C ILE A 592 -9.78 3.18 -28.10
N GLY A 593 -9.89 3.54 -29.40
CA GLY A 593 -8.94 4.41 -30.08
C GLY A 593 -9.38 5.86 -30.00
N ILE A 594 -8.61 6.72 -29.33
CA ILE A 594 -8.92 8.15 -29.14
C ILE A 594 -8.04 9.05 -30.00
N LEU A 595 -8.55 10.22 -30.38
CA LEU A 595 -7.75 11.34 -30.82
C LEU A 595 -7.24 12.11 -29.60
N LYS A 596 -5.93 12.27 -29.46
CA LYS A 596 -5.32 13.00 -28.35
C LYS A 596 -5.34 14.51 -28.59
N LEU A 597 -6.53 15.08 -28.58
CA LEU A 597 -6.73 16.52 -28.72
C LEU A 597 -6.33 17.21 -27.41
N ARG A 598 -5.38 18.15 -27.50
CA ARG A 598 -4.90 18.86 -26.30
C ARG A 598 -6.06 19.62 -25.64
N GLU A 599 -6.31 19.34 -24.37
CA GLU A 599 -7.38 19.94 -23.59
C GLU A 599 -8.79 19.74 -24.20
N GLY A 600 -8.93 18.72 -25.07
CA GLY A 600 -10.22 18.42 -25.70
C GLY A 600 -11.24 17.90 -24.70
N SER A 601 -12.51 18.31 -24.89
CA SER A 601 -13.65 17.90 -24.07
C SER A 601 -14.10 16.47 -24.36
N GLY A 602 -13.72 15.93 -25.50
CA GLY A 602 -13.99 14.59 -25.98
C GLY A 602 -13.30 14.36 -27.32
N CYS A 603 -13.64 13.28 -27.98
CA CYS A 603 -13.28 13.06 -29.38
C CYS A 603 -14.08 11.91 -29.99
N PRO A 604 -14.27 11.88 -31.32
CA PRO A 604 -14.70 10.69 -32.03
C PRO A 604 -13.73 9.53 -31.79
N VAL A 605 -14.26 8.32 -31.65
CA VAL A 605 -13.49 7.13 -31.29
C VAL A 605 -13.78 5.93 -32.18
N GLY A 606 -12.76 5.11 -32.39
CA GLY A 606 -12.95 3.74 -32.84
C GLY A 606 -13.06 2.81 -31.63
N VAL A 607 -14.17 2.13 -31.46
CA VAL A 607 -14.42 1.21 -30.34
C VAL A 607 -14.53 -0.21 -30.87
N LEU A 608 -13.60 -1.07 -30.48
CA LEU A 608 -13.59 -2.48 -30.84
C LEU A 608 -13.92 -3.32 -29.61
N ALA A 609 -14.84 -4.25 -29.77
CA ALA A 609 -15.17 -5.27 -28.75
C ALA A 609 -14.52 -6.60 -29.14
N LEU A 610 -13.69 -7.13 -28.29
CA LEU A 610 -13.11 -8.48 -28.37
C LEU A 610 -13.98 -9.43 -27.57
N VAL A 611 -14.56 -10.48 -28.21
CA VAL A 611 -15.51 -11.43 -27.63
C VAL A 611 -15.14 -12.88 -27.92
#